data_9a8bfddcdb8ccb56014e517c41ff4d6b
#
_entry.id   9a8bfddcdb8ccb56014e517c41ff4d6b
#
_cell.length_a   1.000
_cell.length_b   1.000
_cell.length_c   1.000
_cell.angle_alpha   90.00
_cell.angle_beta   90.00
_cell.angle_gamma   90.00
#
_symmetry.space_group_name_H-M   'P 1'
#
loop_
_entity.id
_entity.type
_entity.pdbx_description
1 polymer ?
#
loop_
_entity_poly.entity_id
_entity_poly.type
_entity_poly.pdbx_seq_one_letter_code
_entity_poly.pdbx_strand_id
1 'polypeptide(L)'
;MEHGDHNPHHGGVVYMYDDMHYEVVLDPGGHHRIYFTEAMREDLPAAVASTVTLTVERPRRSPETLSGVIDQQGESWTFDGQPAAAKDTSVRVAFVVKGSEYWIDVPFIVPAQ
;
A
#
# COMPACT_ATOMS: atom_id res chain seq x y z
N MET A 1 -8.94 -21.10 15.74
CA MET A 1 -8.21 -19.91 16.19
C MET A 1 -8.04 -18.93 15.05
N GLU A 2 -8.42 -17.70 15.27
CA GLU A 2 -8.25 -16.68 14.26
C GLU A 2 -6.80 -16.33 14.12
N HIS A 3 -6.35 -16.15 12.90
CA HIS A 3 -4.99 -15.70 12.62
C HIS A 3 -4.93 -14.21 12.36
N GLY A 4 -5.89 -13.50 12.88
CA GLY A 4 -6.00 -12.10 12.63
C GLY A 4 -7.05 -11.82 11.57
N ASP A 5 -7.41 -10.57 11.49
CA ASP A 5 -8.43 -10.09 10.59
C ASP A 5 -7.79 -9.66 9.28
N HIS A 6 -8.22 -10.23 8.17
CA HIS A 6 -7.72 -9.88 6.85
C HIS A 6 -8.72 -9.03 6.07
N ASN A 7 -9.78 -8.56 6.73
CA ASN A 7 -10.75 -7.69 6.09
C ASN A 7 -10.18 -6.29 5.95
N PRO A 8 -10.37 -5.64 4.79
CA PRO A 8 -9.90 -4.26 4.65
C PRO A 8 -10.70 -3.31 5.54
N HIS A 9 -10.01 -2.36 6.12
CA HIS A 9 -10.63 -1.32 6.94
C HIS A 9 -10.86 -0.03 6.14
N HIS A 10 -10.23 0.10 4.99
CA HIS A 10 -10.26 1.31 4.18
C HIS A 10 -10.60 1.03 2.72
N GLY A 11 -11.16 -0.15 2.44
CA GLY A 11 -11.59 -0.50 1.09
C GLY A 11 -10.49 -0.99 0.17
N GLY A 12 -9.31 -1.28 0.69
CA GLY A 12 -8.20 -1.77 -0.10
C GLY A 12 -8.03 -3.27 -0.02
N VAL A 13 -6.80 -3.73 -0.20
CA VAL A 13 -6.44 -5.15 -0.11
C VAL A 13 -5.38 -5.29 0.98
N VAL A 14 -5.57 -6.26 1.85
CA VAL A 14 -4.70 -6.48 3.00
C VAL A 14 -3.66 -7.53 2.67
N TYR A 15 -2.41 -7.22 2.96
CA TYR A 15 -1.28 -8.13 2.79
C TYR A 15 -0.56 -8.27 4.12
N MET A 16 0.29 -9.28 4.23
CA MET A 16 1.06 -9.54 5.44
C MET A 16 2.54 -9.34 5.20
N TYR A 17 3.22 -8.80 6.19
CA TYR A 17 4.66 -8.74 6.25
C TYR A 17 5.10 -9.06 7.68
N ASP A 18 5.76 -10.20 7.87
CA ASP A 18 6.19 -10.66 9.19
C ASP A 18 4.97 -10.69 10.14
N ASP A 19 5.02 -9.96 11.25
CA ASP A 19 3.91 -9.88 12.22
C ASP A 19 2.91 -8.78 11.88
N MET A 20 3.12 -8.08 10.79
CA MET A 20 2.32 -6.92 10.46
C MET A 20 1.38 -7.22 9.30
N HIS A 21 0.31 -6.44 9.25
CA HIS A 21 -0.51 -6.36 8.05
C HIS A 21 -0.34 -4.98 7.45
N TYR A 22 -0.53 -4.87 6.15
CA TYR A 22 -0.63 -3.56 5.53
C TYR A 22 -1.73 -3.59 4.48
N GLU A 23 -2.47 -2.50 4.43
CA GLU A 23 -3.58 -2.37 3.50
C GLU A 23 -3.19 -1.41 2.40
N VAL A 24 -3.26 -1.87 1.16
CA VAL A 24 -2.93 -1.08 -0.01
C VAL A 24 -4.24 -0.61 -0.62
N VAL A 25 -4.45 0.70 -0.64
CA VAL A 25 -5.65 1.32 -1.20
C VAL A 25 -5.23 2.01 -2.50
N LEU A 26 -5.58 1.41 -3.63
CA LEU A 26 -5.23 1.94 -4.94
C LEU A 26 -6.44 2.64 -5.53
N ASP A 27 -6.21 3.79 -6.12
CA ASP A 27 -7.26 4.64 -6.64
C ASP A 27 -7.02 4.93 -8.12
N PRO A 28 -8.03 4.76 -8.99
CA PRO A 28 -7.86 5.03 -10.42
C PRO A 28 -7.44 6.46 -10.72
N GLY A 29 -7.78 7.40 -9.83
CA GLY A 29 -7.37 8.79 -10.00
C GLY A 29 -5.92 9.08 -9.65
N GLY A 30 -5.21 8.12 -9.07
CA GLY A 30 -3.81 8.26 -8.74
C GLY A 30 -3.52 8.59 -7.28
N HIS A 31 -4.53 8.69 -6.44
CA HIS A 31 -4.36 9.03 -5.02
C HIS A 31 -4.37 7.76 -4.18
N HIS A 32 -3.22 7.18 -3.98
CA HIS A 32 -3.09 5.89 -3.29
C HIS A 32 -2.73 6.09 -1.83
N ARG A 33 -3.03 5.08 -0.99
CA ARG A 33 -2.69 5.09 0.42
C ARG A 33 -2.25 3.72 0.88
N ILE A 34 -1.38 3.69 1.89
CA ILE A 34 -1.00 2.46 2.56
C ILE A 34 -1.11 2.68 4.05
N TYR A 35 -1.80 1.74 4.72
CA TYR A 35 -1.98 1.72 6.16
C TYR A 35 -1.30 0.50 6.73
N PHE A 36 -0.72 0.63 7.92
CA PHE A 36 -0.10 -0.48 8.62
C PHE A 36 -0.88 -0.82 9.86
N THR A 37 -1.00 -2.11 10.16
CA THR A 37 -1.60 -2.59 11.40
C THR A 37 -0.73 -3.70 11.96
N GLU A 38 -0.85 -3.94 13.28
CA GLU A 38 -0.13 -5.04 13.88
C GLU A 38 -0.84 -6.37 13.62
N ALA A 39 -0.32 -7.46 14.19
CA ALA A 39 -0.83 -8.80 13.91
C ALA A 39 -2.31 -8.95 14.22
N MET A 40 -2.82 -8.26 15.22
CA MET A 40 -4.23 -8.30 15.61
C MET A 40 -5.06 -7.20 14.98
N ARG A 41 -4.50 -6.54 13.99
CA ARG A 41 -5.17 -5.49 13.19
C ARG A 41 -5.44 -4.19 13.96
N GLU A 42 -4.73 -3.97 15.05
CA GLU A 42 -4.72 -2.65 15.67
C GLU A 42 -3.83 -1.72 14.86
N ASP A 43 -4.26 -0.47 14.76
CA ASP A 43 -3.55 0.49 13.90
C ASP A 43 -2.14 0.77 14.40
N LEU A 44 -1.21 0.80 13.46
CA LEU A 44 0.14 1.27 13.71
C LEU A 44 0.33 2.63 13.08
N PRO A 45 1.18 3.48 13.65
CA PRO A 45 1.45 4.76 13.00
C PRO A 45 2.16 4.54 11.66
N ALA A 46 1.96 5.46 10.74
CA ALA A 46 2.62 5.38 9.43
C ALA A 46 4.13 5.32 9.59
N ALA A 47 4.67 5.96 10.62
CA ALA A 47 6.12 6.02 10.86
C ALA A 47 6.73 4.67 11.25
N VAL A 48 5.94 3.60 11.36
CA VAL A 48 6.52 2.26 11.55
C VAL A 48 7.42 1.90 10.37
N ALA A 49 7.11 2.40 9.20
CA ALA A 49 8.01 2.32 8.04
C ALA A 49 8.77 3.64 7.92
N SER A 50 10.04 3.56 7.56
CA SER A 50 10.85 4.77 7.37
C SER A 50 10.69 5.35 5.96
N THR A 51 10.43 4.50 4.98
CA THR A 51 10.13 4.92 3.61
C THR A 51 9.12 3.97 3.01
N VAL A 52 8.27 4.49 2.13
CA VAL A 52 7.36 3.67 1.34
C VAL A 52 7.33 4.24 -0.07
N THR A 53 7.49 3.36 -1.06
CA THR A 53 7.44 3.74 -2.48
C THR A 53 6.46 2.84 -3.22
N LEU A 54 5.79 3.41 -4.20
CA LEU A 54 4.98 2.65 -5.14
C LEU A 54 5.56 2.84 -6.53
N THR A 55 5.70 1.75 -7.28
CA THR A 55 6.07 1.81 -8.69
C THR A 55 4.91 1.24 -9.49
N VAL A 56 4.29 2.10 -10.29
CA VAL A 56 3.12 1.72 -11.09
C VAL A 56 3.62 1.32 -12.45
N GLU A 57 3.34 0.07 -12.84
CA GLU A 57 3.79 -0.49 -14.11
C GLU A 57 2.59 -0.70 -15.01
N ARG A 58 2.48 0.14 -16.02
CA ARG A 58 1.41 0.10 -17.01
C ARG A 58 1.91 -0.52 -18.29
N PRO A 59 1.02 -1.17 -19.09
CA PRO A 59 1.44 -1.70 -20.38
C PRO A 59 2.00 -0.59 -21.29
N ARG A 60 3.12 -0.86 -21.92
CA ARG A 60 3.71 0.01 -22.95
C ARG A 60 4.11 1.39 -22.44
N ARG A 61 4.34 1.52 -21.14
CA ARG A 61 4.78 2.78 -20.54
C ARG A 61 5.95 2.52 -19.60
N SER A 62 6.75 3.54 -19.41
CA SER A 62 7.80 3.46 -18.40
C SER A 62 7.16 3.41 -17.01
N PRO A 63 7.78 2.68 -16.08
CA PRO A 63 7.26 2.66 -14.72
C PRO A 63 7.24 4.05 -14.09
N GLU A 64 6.22 4.30 -13.30
CA GLU A 64 6.09 5.54 -12.54
C GLU A 64 6.38 5.25 -11.08
N THR A 65 7.42 5.88 -10.53
CA THR A 65 7.79 5.67 -9.12
C THR A 65 7.29 6.84 -8.30
N LEU A 66 6.53 6.52 -7.25
CA LEU A 66 5.94 7.50 -6.35
C LEU A 66 6.53 7.34 -4.97
N SER A 67 7.04 8.42 -4.41
CA SER A 67 7.53 8.43 -3.03
C SER A 67 6.38 8.81 -2.10
N GLY A 68 6.18 8.03 -1.04
CA GLY A 68 5.11 8.28 -0.11
C GLY A 68 5.39 9.43 0.83
N VAL A 69 4.32 10.05 1.30
CA VAL A 69 4.36 11.10 2.30
C VAL A 69 3.35 10.74 3.39
N ILE A 70 3.77 10.86 4.64
CA ILE A 70 2.87 10.56 5.77
C ILE A 70 1.81 11.65 5.85
N ASP A 71 0.56 11.25 6.06
CA ASP A 71 -0.55 12.21 6.16
C ASP A 71 -0.46 13.03 7.45
N GLN A 72 -1.33 14.04 7.56
CA GLN A 72 -1.27 14.97 8.69
C GLN A 72 -1.54 14.29 10.04
N GLN A 73 -2.32 13.22 10.03
CA GLN A 73 -2.64 12.49 11.25
C GLN A 73 -1.60 11.44 11.60
N GLY A 74 -0.65 11.17 10.69
CA GLY A 74 0.36 10.15 10.91
C GLY A 74 -0.17 8.74 10.78
N GLU A 75 -1.29 8.55 10.08
CA GLU A 75 -1.99 7.26 10.02
C GLU A 75 -1.65 6.46 8.77
N SER A 76 -1.32 7.13 7.69
CA SER A 76 -1.07 6.44 6.43
C SER A 76 -0.02 7.13 5.61
N TRP A 77 0.54 6.38 4.65
CA TRP A 77 1.39 6.93 3.61
C TRP A 77 0.50 7.26 2.41
N THR A 78 0.67 8.45 1.86
CA THR A 78 -0.13 8.92 0.74
C THR A 78 0.75 9.10 -0.49
N PHE A 79 0.16 8.88 -1.66
CA PHE A 79 0.86 8.91 -2.94
C PHE A 79 -0.02 9.61 -3.96
N ASP A 80 0.58 10.47 -4.76
CA ASP A 80 -0.12 11.15 -5.84
C ASP A 80 0.57 10.84 -7.16
N GLY A 81 -0.13 10.09 -8.01
CA GLY A 81 0.40 9.71 -9.30
C GLY A 81 -0.58 10.00 -10.42
N GLN A 82 -0.22 9.52 -11.60
CA GLN A 82 -1.09 9.63 -12.77
C GLN A 82 -2.26 8.66 -12.65
N PRO A 83 -3.41 8.99 -13.23
CA PRO A 83 -4.52 8.04 -13.26
C PRO A 83 -4.11 6.72 -13.90
N ALA A 84 -4.69 5.63 -13.42
CA ALA A 84 -4.37 4.30 -13.91
C ALA A 84 -5.62 3.46 -14.01
N ALA A 85 -5.63 2.53 -14.97
CA ALA A 85 -6.69 1.55 -15.11
C ALA A 85 -6.21 0.23 -14.54
N ALA A 86 -7.15 -0.58 -14.04
CA ALA A 86 -6.79 -1.85 -13.43
C ALA A 86 -6.22 -2.86 -14.43
N LYS A 87 -6.65 -2.80 -15.67
CA LYS A 87 -6.28 -3.82 -16.66
C LYS A 87 -4.79 -3.79 -16.95
N ASP A 88 -4.15 -4.95 -16.76
CA ASP A 88 -2.74 -5.16 -17.07
C ASP A 88 -1.80 -4.21 -16.34
N THR A 89 -2.26 -3.63 -15.23
CA THR A 89 -1.45 -2.73 -14.42
C THR A 89 -1.07 -3.44 -13.13
N SER A 90 0.19 -3.35 -12.76
CA SER A 90 0.66 -3.86 -11.48
C SER A 90 1.36 -2.75 -10.72
N VAL A 91 1.49 -2.94 -9.42
CA VAL A 91 2.13 -1.95 -8.55
C VAL A 91 3.14 -2.67 -7.68
N ARG A 92 4.38 -2.18 -7.69
CA ARG A 92 5.38 -2.65 -6.75
C ARG A 92 5.30 -1.79 -5.51
N VAL A 93 5.01 -2.45 -4.38
CA VAL A 93 4.99 -1.80 -3.08
C VAL A 93 6.32 -2.11 -2.41
N ALA A 94 7.05 -1.07 -2.02
CA ALA A 94 8.34 -1.25 -1.35
C ALA A 94 8.39 -0.39 -0.11
N PHE A 95 8.87 -0.95 1.00
CA PHE A 95 9.03 -0.17 2.22
C PHE A 95 10.19 -0.71 3.05
N VAL A 96 10.60 0.11 4.02
CA VAL A 96 11.66 -0.26 4.95
C VAL A 96 11.08 -0.20 6.36
N VAL A 97 11.16 -1.32 7.08
CA VAL A 97 10.72 -1.43 8.47
C VAL A 97 11.89 -1.95 9.29
N LYS A 98 12.26 -1.22 10.34
CA LYS A 98 13.37 -1.59 11.22
C LYS A 98 14.66 -1.85 10.44
N GLY A 99 14.89 -1.06 9.40
CA GLY A 99 16.09 -1.16 8.59
C GLY A 99 16.08 -2.27 7.55
N SER A 100 15.02 -3.06 7.48
CA SER A 100 14.92 -4.15 6.50
C SER A 100 14.04 -3.72 5.33
N GLU A 101 14.52 -3.95 4.12
CA GLU A 101 13.79 -3.64 2.90
C GLU A 101 12.86 -4.79 2.54
N TYR A 102 11.68 -4.44 2.07
CA TYR A 102 10.70 -5.41 1.62
C TYR A 102 9.97 -4.86 0.41
N TRP A 103 9.64 -5.73 -0.53
CA TRP A 103 8.82 -5.32 -1.67
C TRP A 103 7.98 -6.49 -2.16
N ILE A 104 6.87 -6.15 -2.81
CA ILE A 104 5.97 -7.10 -3.40
C ILE A 104 5.30 -6.46 -4.61
N ASP A 105 5.01 -7.28 -5.62
CA ASP A 105 4.23 -6.82 -6.78
C ASP A 105 2.80 -7.26 -6.58
N VAL A 106 1.88 -6.31 -6.69
CA VAL A 106 0.46 -6.57 -6.48
C VAL A 106 -0.32 -6.11 -7.71
N PRO A 107 -1.46 -6.76 -8.01
CA PRO A 107 -2.31 -6.28 -9.10
C PRO A 107 -2.97 -4.97 -8.70
N PHE A 108 -3.32 -4.17 -9.71
CA PHE A 108 -4.04 -2.93 -9.48
C PHE A 108 -5.51 -3.27 -9.26
N ILE A 109 -5.89 -3.40 -7.99
CA ILE A 109 -7.26 -3.75 -7.62
C ILE A 109 -7.94 -2.50 -7.06
N VAL A 110 -9.08 -2.15 -7.67
CA VAL A 110 -9.87 -1.00 -7.25
C VAL A 110 -10.94 -1.50 -6.29
N PRO A 111 -11.17 -0.80 -5.16
CA PRO A 111 -12.20 -1.22 -4.22
C PRO A 111 -13.57 -1.29 -4.88
N ALA A 112 -14.40 -2.23 -4.42
CA ALA A 112 -15.78 -2.34 -4.91
C ALA A 112 -16.58 -1.11 -4.48
N GLN A 113 -17.46 -0.67 -5.37
CA GLN A 113 -18.32 0.49 -5.10
C GLN A 113 -19.63 0.05 -4.45
#